data_4a689c3c2b9483ba28cf4bd2fd6b655f
#
_entry.id   4a689c3c2b9483ba28cf4bd2fd6b655f
#
_cell.length_a   1.000
_cell.length_b   1.000
_cell.length_c   1.000
_cell.angle_alpha   90.00
_cell.angle_beta   90.00
_cell.angle_gamma   90.00
#
_symmetry.space_group_name_H-M   'P 1'
#
loop_
_entity.id
_entity.type
_entity.pdbx_description
1 polymer ?
#
loop_
_entity_poly.entity_id
_entity_poly.type
_entity_poly.pdbx_seq_one_letter_code
_entity_poly.pdbx_strand_id
1 'polypeptide(L)'
;VRYNTKTGTGFLFVNNYVRHYPMSEHLETALQAFGKDGREVYADFGKQDIRDGDYFFYPFRMPLGERAVLEKARAIPLCMLRNEKGEPDTYVFYTRNGVDPDFCVSGDASPITILTLSEEEALHAQKIIRDGRELLVISEMDLYQRENGTIAGLLRTKKTAMPEVRVYPLPEHAIFKMEQVDANTFRSCESVSNPVRCRLTGRMETDDGTDLVLSIHVEGIRKELEEALLILNYEGESAELYQDGRLVADSFYTGQSWEIGLKELAHQQEADLIVVIHPLKESAGIYLEKWPVMKHHRACRLVNAETAAIVQVE
;
A
#
# COMPACT_ATOMS: atom_id res chain seq x y z
N VAL A 1 7.17 22.51 -13.68
CA VAL A 1 6.63 23.40 -12.63
C VAL A 1 5.18 23.75 -12.95
N ARG A 2 4.32 23.72 -11.94
CA ARG A 2 2.95 24.21 -11.99
C ARG A 2 2.69 25.13 -10.81
N TYR A 3 2.13 26.29 -11.03
CA TYR A 3 1.85 27.25 -9.96
C TYR A 3 0.65 28.16 -10.27
N ASN A 4 0.06 28.67 -9.22
CA ASN A 4 -1.00 29.68 -9.31
C ASN A 4 -0.36 31.04 -9.61
N THR A 5 -0.71 31.66 -10.72
CA THR A 5 -0.09 32.92 -11.17
C THR A 5 -0.43 34.11 -10.28
N LYS A 6 -1.46 34.03 -9.42
CA LYS A 6 -1.85 35.09 -8.49
C LYS A 6 -1.11 35.02 -7.17
N THR A 7 -0.92 33.82 -6.63
CA THR A 7 -0.32 33.60 -5.31
C THR A 7 1.14 33.14 -5.38
N GLY A 8 1.59 32.62 -6.51
CA GLY A 8 2.90 32.01 -6.66
C GLY A 8 3.01 30.61 -6.05
N THR A 9 1.99 30.13 -5.33
CA THR A 9 1.95 28.78 -4.76
C THR A 9 2.00 27.72 -5.84
N GLY A 10 2.86 26.72 -5.70
CA GLY A 10 2.98 25.71 -6.73
C GLY A 10 3.75 24.47 -6.34
N PHE A 11 4.02 23.66 -7.36
CA PHE A 11 4.77 22.40 -7.25
C PHE A 11 5.80 22.27 -8.36
N LEU A 12 6.96 21.82 -7.99
CA LEU A 12 7.97 21.30 -8.91
C LEU A 12 7.72 19.80 -9.08
N PHE A 13 7.49 19.36 -10.32
CA PHE A 13 7.33 17.93 -10.65
C PHE A 13 8.58 17.42 -11.32
N VAL A 14 9.05 16.27 -10.88
CA VAL A 14 10.15 15.50 -11.47
C VAL A 14 9.62 14.15 -11.88
N ASN A 15 9.95 13.72 -13.10
CA ASN A 15 9.62 12.40 -13.60
C ASN A 15 10.82 11.87 -14.41
N ASN A 16 11.45 10.82 -13.90
CA ASN A 16 12.51 10.06 -14.56
C ASN A 16 12.09 8.59 -14.68
N TYR A 17 10.79 8.36 -14.97
CA TYR A 17 10.20 7.05 -15.15
C TYR A 17 9.49 6.94 -16.49
N VAL A 18 9.87 5.93 -17.25
CA VAL A 18 9.13 5.49 -18.44
C VAL A 18 8.96 3.98 -18.32
N ARG A 19 7.70 3.51 -18.40
CA ARG A 19 7.39 2.10 -18.26
C ARG A 19 8.14 1.27 -19.30
N HIS A 20 8.86 0.24 -18.86
CA HIS A 20 9.70 -0.68 -19.66
C HIS A 20 10.88 -0.03 -20.39
N TYR A 21 11.25 1.18 -20.04
CA TYR A 21 12.40 1.84 -20.62
C TYR A 21 13.34 2.31 -19.51
N PRO A 22 14.58 1.81 -19.44
CA PRO A 22 15.55 2.29 -18.44
C PRO A 22 15.91 3.73 -18.72
N MET A 23 15.74 4.59 -17.71
CA MET A 23 16.09 5.99 -17.77
C MET A 23 17.51 6.20 -17.24
N SER A 24 18.22 7.19 -17.82
CA SER A 24 19.53 7.57 -17.32
C SER A 24 19.43 8.20 -15.92
N GLU A 25 20.41 7.93 -15.08
CA GLU A 25 20.56 8.65 -13.80
C GLU A 25 21.09 10.06 -14.04
N HIS A 26 20.61 11.01 -13.24
CA HIS A 26 21.05 12.41 -13.25
C HIS A 26 21.55 12.77 -11.86
N LEU A 27 22.90 12.69 -11.68
CA LEU A 27 23.53 12.96 -10.39
C LEU A 27 23.70 14.48 -10.18
N GLU A 28 23.68 14.91 -8.91
CA GLU A 28 23.92 16.30 -8.50
C GLU A 28 23.07 17.33 -9.27
N THR A 29 21.83 16.96 -9.63
CA THR A 29 20.93 17.82 -10.41
C THR A 29 20.37 18.94 -9.55
N ALA A 30 20.61 20.19 -9.96
CA ALA A 30 20.03 21.36 -9.32
C ALA A 30 18.52 21.50 -9.68
N LEU A 31 17.69 21.57 -8.67
CA LEU A 31 16.23 21.68 -8.81
C LEU A 31 15.76 23.07 -8.40
N GLN A 32 15.26 23.85 -9.34
CA GLN A 32 14.79 25.21 -9.11
C GLN A 32 13.43 25.45 -9.79
N ALA A 33 12.54 26.14 -9.11
CA ALA A 33 11.28 26.62 -9.66
C ALA A 33 11.38 28.10 -10.03
N PHE A 34 11.10 28.41 -11.28
CA PHE A 34 11.13 29.78 -11.80
C PHE A 34 9.71 30.34 -12.06
N GLY A 35 9.57 31.64 -11.89
CA GLY A 35 8.40 32.39 -12.30
C GLY A 35 8.23 32.42 -13.85
N LYS A 36 7.13 33.02 -14.31
CA LYS A 36 6.71 33.02 -15.72
C LYS A 36 7.76 33.59 -16.68
N ASP A 37 8.53 34.56 -16.24
CA ASP A 37 9.56 35.23 -17.06
C ASP A 37 10.91 34.49 -17.05
N GLY A 38 11.02 33.38 -16.28
CA GLY A 38 12.25 32.59 -16.14
C GLY A 38 13.39 33.30 -15.39
N ARG A 39 13.14 34.47 -14.79
CA ARG A 39 14.15 35.29 -14.11
C ARG A 39 14.05 35.19 -12.60
N GLU A 40 12.86 35.23 -12.06
CA GLU A 40 12.60 35.14 -10.63
C GLU A 40 12.63 33.66 -10.18
N VAL A 41 13.49 33.34 -9.21
CA VAL A 41 13.53 32.02 -8.58
C VAL A 41 12.46 32.00 -7.48
N TYR A 42 11.44 31.16 -7.65
CA TYR A 42 10.38 30.97 -6.66
C TYR A 42 10.79 30.01 -5.54
N ALA A 43 11.57 28.99 -5.86
CA ALA A 43 12.16 28.10 -4.88
C ALA A 43 13.43 27.45 -5.44
N ASP A 44 14.43 27.25 -4.58
CA ASP A 44 15.64 26.49 -4.84
C ASP A 44 15.69 25.32 -3.87
N PHE A 45 15.55 24.10 -4.40
CA PHE A 45 15.55 22.86 -3.63
C PHE A 45 16.98 22.27 -3.49
N GLY A 46 17.99 22.95 -4.03
CA GLY A 46 19.38 22.47 -4.02
C GLY A 46 19.62 21.35 -5.03
N LYS A 47 20.69 20.61 -4.81
CA LYS A 47 21.06 19.48 -5.64
C LYS A 47 20.60 18.16 -5.05
N GLN A 48 20.20 17.23 -5.92
CA GLN A 48 19.92 15.84 -5.55
C GLN A 48 20.10 14.91 -6.74
N ASP A 49 20.27 13.63 -6.46
CA ASP A 49 20.29 12.58 -7.46
C ASP A 49 18.87 12.24 -7.89
N ILE A 50 18.69 12.08 -9.20
CA ILE A 50 17.46 11.60 -9.81
C ILE A 50 17.81 10.28 -10.49
N ARG A 51 17.29 9.17 -9.97
CA ARG A 51 17.57 7.82 -10.44
C ARG A 51 16.52 7.34 -11.45
N ASP A 52 16.85 6.25 -12.12
CA ASP A 52 15.86 5.52 -12.92
C ASP A 52 14.67 5.12 -12.04
N GLY A 53 13.46 5.37 -12.51
CA GLY A 53 12.22 5.11 -11.78
C GLY A 53 11.77 6.22 -10.84
N ASP A 54 12.56 7.27 -10.65
CA ASP A 54 12.19 8.38 -9.76
C ASP A 54 11.06 9.22 -10.34
N TYR A 55 10.02 9.43 -9.55
CA TYR A 55 8.98 10.43 -9.79
C TYR A 55 8.51 11.02 -8.45
N PHE A 56 8.43 12.34 -8.38
CA PHE A 56 8.05 13.05 -7.16
C PHE A 56 7.65 14.49 -7.47
N PHE A 57 7.10 15.17 -6.48
CA PHE A 57 6.84 16.60 -6.57
C PHE A 57 7.10 17.29 -5.23
N TYR A 58 7.60 18.52 -5.30
CA TYR A 58 7.91 19.34 -4.13
C TYR A 58 7.10 20.62 -4.11
N PRO A 59 6.50 20.97 -2.97
CA PRO A 59 5.72 22.20 -2.81
C PRO A 59 6.62 23.42 -2.66
N PHE A 60 6.12 24.55 -3.12
CA PHE A 60 6.71 25.86 -2.83
C PHE A 60 5.63 26.93 -2.67
N ARG A 61 5.93 27.93 -1.83
CA ARG A 61 5.01 29.03 -1.47
C ARG A 61 3.63 28.51 -1.06
N MET A 62 3.58 27.38 -0.35
CA MET A 62 2.32 26.77 0.08
C MET A 62 1.85 27.42 1.38
N PRO A 63 0.61 27.96 1.45
CA PRO A 63 0.07 28.51 2.68
C PRO A 63 -0.04 27.43 3.79
N LEU A 64 0.40 27.77 4.98
CA LEU A 64 0.20 27.02 6.22
C LEU A 64 -0.70 27.86 7.14
N GLY A 65 -2.02 27.59 7.10
CA GLY A 65 -3.00 28.47 7.72
C GLY A 65 -3.00 29.88 7.11
N GLU A 66 -3.30 30.88 7.93
CA GLU A 66 -3.45 32.28 7.48
C GLU A 66 -2.17 33.13 7.61
N ARG A 67 -1.20 32.71 8.46
CA ARG A 67 -0.08 33.57 8.89
C ARG A 67 1.30 33.01 8.53
N ALA A 68 1.36 31.82 7.98
CA ALA A 68 2.62 31.19 7.61
C ALA A 68 2.61 30.66 6.17
N VAL A 69 3.79 30.56 5.59
CA VAL A 69 4.00 30.02 4.25
C VAL A 69 5.14 29.02 4.30
N LEU A 70 4.92 27.82 3.78
CA LEU A 70 5.99 26.90 3.43
C LEU A 70 6.64 27.39 2.14
N GLU A 71 7.80 28.03 2.28
CA GLU A 71 8.52 28.57 1.13
C GLU A 71 8.99 27.47 0.20
N LYS A 72 9.46 26.36 0.78
CA LYS A 72 9.83 25.11 0.08
C LYS A 72 9.94 23.93 1.03
N ALA A 73 9.81 22.73 0.49
CA ALA A 73 10.20 21.49 1.16
C ALA A 73 10.61 20.42 0.14
N ARG A 74 11.60 19.60 0.48
CA ARG A 74 11.92 18.34 -0.24
C ARG A 74 11.12 17.18 0.33
N ALA A 75 9.86 17.43 0.60
CA ALA A 75 8.88 16.48 1.11
C ALA A 75 7.58 16.60 0.31
N ILE A 76 6.88 15.48 0.18
CA ILE A 76 5.66 15.39 -0.62
C ILE A 76 4.47 15.59 0.32
N PRO A 77 3.56 16.54 0.05
CA PRO A 77 2.35 16.72 0.85
C PRO A 77 1.45 15.49 0.76
N LEU A 78 1.04 14.94 1.91
CA LEU A 78 0.12 13.81 1.99
C LEU A 78 -1.30 14.30 2.28
N CYS A 79 -1.49 14.98 3.41
CA CYS A 79 -2.78 15.53 3.81
C CYS A 79 -2.61 16.67 4.82
N MET A 80 -3.74 17.30 5.17
CA MET A 80 -3.86 18.16 6.34
C MET A 80 -4.93 17.60 7.27
N LEU A 81 -4.75 17.79 8.58
CA LEU A 81 -5.73 17.43 9.59
C LEU A 81 -6.38 18.70 10.15
N ARG A 82 -7.68 18.63 10.41
CA ARG A 82 -8.46 19.72 10.97
C ARG A 82 -8.81 19.45 12.43
N ASN A 83 -8.72 20.51 13.24
CA ASN A 83 -9.17 20.50 14.63
C ASN A 83 -10.72 20.52 14.71
N GLU A 84 -11.27 20.56 15.93
CA GLU A 84 -12.72 20.57 16.17
C GLU A 84 -13.42 21.84 15.63
N LYS A 85 -12.67 22.90 15.34
CA LYS A 85 -13.20 24.13 14.70
C LYS A 85 -13.21 24.03 13.19
N GLY A 86 -12.72 22.93 12.62
CA GLY A 86 -12.61 22.75 11.16
C GLY A 86 -11.39 23.44 10.54
N GLU A 87 -10.48 24.00 11.35
CA GLU A 87 -9.27 24.68 10.90
C GLU A 87 -8.11 23.68 10.77
N PRO A 88 -7.29 23.78 9.68
CA PRO A 88 -6.10 22.95 9.56
C PRO A 88 -5.07 23.36 10.62
N ASP A 89 -4.64 22.40 11.43
CA ASP A 89 -3.62 22.59 12.48
C ASP A 89 -2.39 21.67 12.30
N THR A 90 -2.51 20.64 11.46
CA THR A 90 -1.42 19.70 11.21
C THR A 90 -1.30 19.45 9.71
N TYR A 91 -0.12 19.66 9.16
CA TYR A 91 0.22 19.39 7.78
C TYR A 91 1.13 18.17 7.72
N VAL A 92 0.70 17.15 7.00
CA VAL A 92 1.40 15.87 6.90
C VAL A 92 2.11 15.77 5.56
N PHE A 93 3.39 15.45 5.63
CA PHE A 93 4.26 15.22 4.49
C PHE A 93 4.91 13.85 4.62
N TYR A 94 5.44 13.33 3.51
CA TYR A 94 6.36 12.20 3.56
C TYR A 94 7.60 12.49 2.73
N THR A 95 8.69 11.81 3.09
CA THR A 95 9.96 11.93 2.38
C THR A 95 10.31 10.64 1.68
N ARG A 96 10.95 10.76 0.53
CA ARG A 96 11.60 9.64 -0.15
C ARG A 96 12.80 9.18 0.68
N ASN A 97 13.12 7.89 0.59
CA ASN A 97 14.22 7.31 1.35
C ASN A 97 15.53 8.06 1.11
N GLY A 98 16.20 8.48 2.20
CA GLY A 98 17.47 9.18 2.18
C GLY A 98 17.40 10.67 1.80
N VAL A 99 16.20 11.24 1.64
CA VAL A 99 16.02 12.67 1.34
C VAL A 99 15.70 13.46 2.60
N ASP A 100 16.53 14.44 2.94
CA ASP A 100 16.24 15.42 4.00
C ASP A 100 15.07 16.32 3.53
N PRO A 101 14.00 16.50 4.32
CA PRO A 101 12.84 17.30 3.95
C PRO A 101 13.12 18.79 3.73
N ASP A 102 14.16 19.35 4.33
CA ASP A 102 14.62 20.76 4.17
C ASP A 102 13.45 21.76 4.19
N PHE A 103 12.63 21.73 5.25
CA PHE A 103 11.50 22.65 5.42
C PHE A 103 11.99 24.08 5.62
N CYS A 104 11.53 24.99 4.78
CA CYS A 104 11.72 26.43 4.95
C CYS A 104 10.35 27.10 5.13
N VAL A 105 10.09 27.63 6.33
CA VAL A 105 8.81 28.26 6.69
C VAL A 105 9.06 29.71 7.02
N SER A 106 8.21 30.62 6.49
CA SER A 106 8.18 32.03 6.82
C SER A 106 6.87 32.41 7.51
N GLY A 107 6.87 33.51 8.25
CA GLY A 107 5.72 33.97 9.03
C GLY A 107 5.56 33.27 10.38
N ASP A 108 4.35 33.37 10.97
CA ASP A 108 4.04 32.77 12.26
C ASP A 108 3.28 31.45 12.07
N ALA A 109 4.01 30.34 12.21
CA ALA A 109 3.46 29.00 12.08
C ALA A 109 2.79 28.46 13.36
N SER A 110 2.77 29.22 14.45
CA SER A 110 2.10 28.79 15.70
C SER A 110 0.56 28.92 15.55
N PRO A 111 -0.25 27.90 15.87
CA PRO A 111 0.06 26.59 16.49
C PRO A 111 0.20 25.42 15.50
N ILE A 112 0.62 25.68 14.27
CA ILE A 112 0.67 24.65 13.20
C ILE A 112 1.75 23.61 13.47
N THR A 113 1.41 22.34 13.28
CA THR A 113 2.34 21.21 13.35
C THR A 113 2.66 20.70 11.94
N ILE A 114 3.94 20.45 11.68
CA ILE A 114 4.40 19.72 10.48
C ILE A 114 4.80 18.32 10.92
N LEU A 115 4.07 17.31 10.41
CA LEU A 115 4.38 15.90 10.62
C LEU A 115 5.04 15.35 9.35
N THR A 116 6.18 14.68 9.54
CA THR A 116 6.90 14.03 8.44
C THR A 116 6.92 12.53 8.64
N LEU A 117 6.51 11.80 7.61
CA LEU A 117 6.49 10.35 7.55
C LEU A 117 7.57 9.83 6.60
N SER A 118 7.95 8.57 6.75
CA SER A 118 8.62 7.84 5.68
C SER A 118 7.62 7.50 4.56
N GLU A 119 8.13 7.10 3.41
CA GLU A 119 7.29 6.64 2.29
C GLU A 119 6.48 5.39 2.68
N GLU A 120 7.08 4.46 3.41
CA GLU A 120 6.41 3.26 3.94
C GLU A 120 5.27 3.62 4.90
N GLU A 121 5.51 4.52 5.85
CA GLU A 121 4.47 5.00 6.76
C GLU A 121 3.33 5.71 6.04
N ALA A 122 3.63 6.46 4.99
CA ALA A 122 2.63 7.16 4.19
C ALA A 122 1.69 6.20 3.45
N LEU A 123 2.17 5.02 3.04
CA LEU A 123 1.36 3.97 2.42
C LEU A 123 0.35 3.34 3.39
N HIS A 124 0.67 3.34 4.69
CA HIS A 124 -0.17 2.81 5.77
C HIS A 124 -0.95 3.89 6.53
N ALA A 125 -0.89 5.14 6.06
CA ALA A 125 -1.54 6.27 6.69
C ALA A 125 -3.00 6.41 6.26
N GLN A 126 -3.91 6.43 7.24
CA GLN A 126 -5.35 6.56 7.03
C GLN A 126 -5.88 7.73 7.86
N LYS A 127 -6.75 8.55 7.26
CA LYS A 127 -7.39 9.66 7.96
C LYS A 127 -8.76 9.23 8.46
N ILE A 128 -9.00 9.45 9.76
CA ILE A 128 -10.28 9.18 10.42
C ILE A 128 -10.81 10.44 11.09
N ILE A 129 -12.10 10.45 11.43
CA ILE A 129 -12.73 11.53 12.19
C ILE A 129 -13.17 10.97 13.54
N ARG A 130 -12.73 11.63 14.63
CA ARG A 130 -13.13 11.29 15.98
C ARG A 130 -13.50 12.57 16.74
N ASP A 131 -14.69 12.61 17.32
CA ASP A 131 -15.19 13.71 18.15
C ASP A 131 -15.07 15.09 17.46
N GLY A 132 -15.33 15.12 16.13
CA GLY A 132 -15.24 16.32 15.29
C GLY A 132 -13.83 16.72 14.87
N ARG A 133 -12.80 15.99 15.26
CA ARG A 133 -11.40 16.20 14.90
C ARG A 133 -10.91 15.16 13.90
N GLU A 134 -10.10 15.59 12.93
CA GLU A 134 -9.41 14.69 12.02
C GLU A 134 -8.13 14.14 12.69
N LEU A 135 -7.95 12.84 12.60
CA LEU A 135 -6.77 12.12 13.09
C LEU A 135 -6.13 11.34 11.93
N LEU A 136 -4.82 11.23 11.97
CA LEU A 136 -4.05 10.32 11.12
C LEU A 136 -3.71 9.07 11.92
N VAL A 137 -4.07 7.92 11.40
CA VAL A 137 -3.69 6.62 11.95
C VAL A 137 -2.76 5.93 10.97
N ILE A 138 -1.62 5.47 11.45
CA ILE A 138 -0.64 4.70 10.68
C ILE A 138 -0.69 3.28 11.21
N SER A 139 -1.07 2.33 10.36
CA SER A 139 -1.26 0.93 10.71
C SER A 139 -1.27 0.04 9.48
N GLU A 140 -0.86 -1.22 9.64
CA GLU A 140 -1.06 -2.28 8.64
C GLU A 140 -2.51 -2.75 8.53
N MET A 141 -3.40 -2.28 9.42
CA MET A 141 -4.83 -2.59 9.38
C MET A 141 -5.58 -1.66 8.44
N ASP A 142 -6.54 -2.19 7.69
CA ASP A 142 -7.54 -1.40 6.98
C ASP A 142 -8.61 -0.95 7.98
N LEU A 143 -8.68 0.36 8.25
CA LEU A 143 -9.58 0.92 9.25
C LEU A 143 -10.93 1.28 8.65
N TYR A 144 -11.99 1.03 9.40
CA TYR A 144 -13.34 1.47 9.04
C TYR A 144 -14.15 1.88 10.28
N GLN A 145 -15.09 2.78 10.07
CA GLN A 145 -16.00 3.24 11.12
C GLN A 145 -17.32 2.46 11.03
N ARG A 146 -17.73 1.87 12.14
CA ARG A 146 -19.03 1.20 12.27
C ARG A 146 -20.17 2.23 12.41
N GLU A 147 -21.41 1.79 12.18
CA GLU A 147 -22.62 2.63 12.33
C GLU A 147 -22.75 3.25 13.72
N ASN A 148 -22.29 2.59 14.76
CA ASN A 148 -22.29 3.09 16.14
C ASN A 148 -21.15 4.10 16.44
N GLY A 149 -20.34 4.46 15.44
CA GLY A 149 -19.24 5.39 15.53
C GLY A 149 -17.92 4.79 16.06
N THR A 150 -17.87 3.51 16.42
CA THR A 150 -16.61 2.86 16.83
C THR A 150 -15.75 2.58 15.61
N ILE A 151 -14.42 2.59 15.81
CA ILE A 151 -13.46 2.27 14.76
C ILE A 151 -12.99 0.83 14.97
N ALA A 152 -12.96 0.06 13.91
CA ALA A 152 -12.41 -1.28 13.85
C ALA A 152 -11.36 -1.37 12.75
N GLY A 153 -10.45 -2.32 12.86
CA GLY A 153 -9.43 -2.60 11.86
C GLY A 153 -9.54 -4.02 11.33
N LEU A 154 -9.26 -4.20 10.05
CA LEU A 154 -9.06 -5.51 9.44
C LEU A 154 -7.57 -5.73 9.25
N LEU A 155 -7.03 -6.70 9.96
CA LEU A 155 -5.62 -7.09 9.84
C LEU A 155 -5.50 -8.33 8.95
N ARG A 156 -4.77 -8.17 7.85
CA ARG A 156 -4.34 -9.30 7.04
C ARG A 156 -3.03 -9.87 7.60
N THR A 157 -3.04 -11.12 8.02
CA THR A 157 -1.85 -11.77 8.57
C THR A 157 -1.58 -13.14 7.95
N LYS A 158 -0.31 -13.41 7.66
CA LYS A 158 0.20 -14.72 7.25
C LYS A 158 0.78 -15.50 8.44
N LYS A 159 1.12 -14.80 9.53
CA LYS A 159 1.76 -15.34 10.72
C LYS A 159 1.10 -14.77 11.97
N THR A 160 1.66 -15.05 13.14
CA THR A 160 1.28 -14.36 14.38
C THR A 160 1.80 -12.92 14.34
N ALA A 161 0.92 -11.97 14.63
CA ALA A 161 1.21 -10.54 14.69
C ALA A 161 0.62 -9.93 15.96
N MET A 162 1.23 -8.84 16.42
CA MET A 162 0.68 -7.97 17.45
C MET A 162 0.23 -6.68 16.75
N PRO A 163 -1.07 -6.44 16.59
CA PRO A 163 -1.56 -5.22 15.95
C PRO A 163 -1.03 -3.98 16.64
N GLU A 164 -0.55 -3.02 15.85
CA GLU A 164 -0.03 -1.75 16.33
C GLU A 164 -0.58 -0.61 15.50
N VAL A 165 -0.83 0.54 16.15
CA VAL A 165 -1.26 1.76 15.50
C VAL A 165 -0.48 2.95 16.06
N ARG A 166 -0.15 3.92 15.20
CA ARG A 166 0.30 5.24 15.62
C ARG A 166 -0.75 6.28 15.25
N VAL A 167 -1.05 7.19 16.17
CA VAL A 167 -2.15 8.15 16.01
C VAL A 167 -1.63 9.57 16.18
N TYR A 168 -2.00 10.45 15.27
CA TYR A 168 -1.64 11.87 15.26
C TYR A 168 -2.85 12.77 14.94
N PRO A 169 -3.05 13.88 15.68
CA PRO A 169 -2.50 14.12 17.03
C PRO A 169 -2.99 13.06 18.01
N LEU A 170 -2.38 13.00 19.20
CA LEU A 170 -2.82 12.09 20.25
C LEU A 170 -4.27 12.39 20.63
N PRO A 171 -5.19 11.41 20.57
CA PRO A 171 -6.58 11.62 20.94
C PRO A 171 -6.74 11.71 22.47
N GLU A 172 -7.73 12.48 22.93
CA GLU A 172 -8.06 12.59 24.36
C GLU A 172 -8.58 11.27 24.95
N HIS A 173 -9.25 10.47 24.12
CA HIS A 173 -9.81 9.18 24.50
C HIS A 173 -9.27 8.07 23.59
N ALA A 174 -9.09 6.88 24.17
CA ALA A 174 -8.64 5.71 23.42
C ALA A 174 -9.59 5.43 22.25
N ILE A 175 -8.99 5.18 21.05
CA ILE A 175 -9.72 4.86 19.82
C ILE A 175 -9.89 3.35 19.71
N PHE A 176 -8.88 2.60 20.15
CA PHE A 176 -8.81 1.16 20.14
C PHE A 176 -8.66 0.61 21.55
N LYS A 177 -9.05 -0.64 21.76
CA LYS A 177 -8.77 -1.40 23.00
C LYS A 177 -7.32 -1.86 23.04
N MET A 178 -6.39 -0.92 23.04
CA MET A 178 -4.94 -1.14 22.97
C MET A 178 -4.23 -0.43 24.09
N GLU A 179 -3.07 -0.95 24.50
CA GLU A 179 -2.20 -0.30 25.47
C GLU A 179 -1.28 0.70 24.78
N GLN A 180 -1.12 1.87 25.38
CA GLN A 180 -0.15 2.85 24.92
C GLN A 180 1.26 2.41 25.30
N VAL A 181 2.11 2.20 24.28
CA VAL A 181 3.50 1.74 24.46
C VAL A 181 4.51 2.86 24.27
N ASP A 182 4.13 3.94 23.59
CA ASP A 182 4.95 5.13 23.35
C ASP A 182 4.03 6.36 23.18
N ALA A 183 4.61 7.54 22.99
CA ALA A 183 3.89 8.82 22.93
C ALA A 183 2.65 8.79 22.01
N ASN A 184 2.76 8.19 20.83
CA ASN A 184 1.67 8.11 19.85
C ASN A 184 1.36 6.67 19.40
N THR A 185 2.00 5.67 20.00
CA THR A 185 1.93 4.27 19.60
C THR A 185 1.10 3.46 20.57
N PHE A 186 0.16 2.70 20.04
CA PHE A 186 -0.70 1.79 20.77
C PHE A 186 -0.55 0.38 20.20
N ARG A 187 -0.54 -0.63 21.07
CA ARG A 187 -0.38 -2.02 20.70
C ARG A 187 -1.49 -2.86 21.31
N SER A 188 -2.00 -3.84 20.57
CA SER A 188 -2.97 -4.80 21.08
C SER A 188 -2.38 -5.62 22.21
N CYS A 189 -3.20 -5.89 23.24
CA CYS A 189 -2.85 -6.81 24.34
C CYS A 189 -2.88 -8.27 23.90
N GLU A 190 -3.51 -8.57 22.77
CA GLU A 190 -3.67 -9.92 22.24
C GLU A 190 -3.00 -10.05 20.87
N SER A 191 -2.31 -11.17 20.68
CA SER A 191 -1.76 -11.51 19.37
C SER A 191 -2.81 -12.11 18.46
N VAL A 192 -2.72 -11.75 17.20
CA VAL A 192 -3.54 -12.31 16.12
C VAL A 192 -2.72 -13.33 15.35
N SER A 193 -3.28 -14.48 15.01
CA SER A 193 -2.59 -15.52 14.26
C SER A 193 -3.39 -15.98 13.06
N ASN A 194 -2.67 -16.40 12.01
CA ASN A 194 -3.28 -17.09 10.88
C ASN A 194 -3.47 -18.58 11.22
N PRO A 195 -4.69 -19.06 11.43
CA PRO A 195 -4.95 -20.47 11.67
C PRO A 195 -4.99 -21.30 10.38
N VAL A 196 -5.14 -20.65 9.23
CA VAL A 196 -5.31 -21.30 7.92
C VAL A 196 -4.01 -21.93 7.46
N ARG A 197 -4.09 -23.17 7.01
CA ARG A 197 -2.94 -23.92 6.48
C ARG A 197 -3.33 -24.54 5.15
N CYS A 198 -2.43 -24.53 4.18
CA CYS A 198 -2.60 -25.25 2.94
C CYS A 198 -1.49 -26.27 2.75
N ARG A 199 -1.81 -27.36 2.08
CA ARG A 199 -0.84 -28.39 1.66
C ARG A 199 -1.17 -28.88 0.27
N LEU A 200 -0.16 -29.08 -0.53
CA LEU A 200 -0.28 -29.75 -1.82
C LEU A 200 -0.41 -31.26 -1.58
N THR A 201 -1.53 -31.85 -1.99
CA THR A 201 -1.85 -33.27 -1.81
C THR A 201 -1.65 -34.09 -3.09
N GLY A 202 -1.62 -33.43 -4.23
CA GLY A 202 -1.39 -34.06 -5.53
C GLY A 202 -0.83 -33.11 -6.56
N ARG A 203 -0.04 -33.64 -7.48
CA ARG A 203 0.49 -32.94 -8.65
C ARG A 203 0.54 -33.89 -9.83
N MET A 204 -0.05 -33.47 -10.93
CA MET A 204 -0.10 -34.25 -12.17
C MET A 204 0.03 -33.30 -13.35
N GLU A 205 0.76 -33.71 -14.39
CA GLU A 205 0.67 -33.08 -15.71
C GLU A 205 -0.33 -33.89 -16.54
N THR A 206 -1.11 -33.23 -17.38
CA THR A 206 -2.05 -33.91 -18.28
C THR A 206 -1.31 -34.84 -19.25
N ASP A 207 -1.97 -35.87 -19.77
CA ASP A 207 -1.35 -36.88 -20.63
C ASP A 207 -0.70 -36.30 -21.92
N ASP A 208 -1.25 -35.17 -22.38
CA ASP A 208 -0.68 -34.39 -23.50
C ASP A 208 0.44 -33.43 -23.06
N GLY A 209 0.75 -33.39 -21.73
CA GLY A 209 1.77 -32.55 -21.14
C GLY A 209 1.48 -31.05 -21.26
N THR A 210 0.21 -30.67 -21.47
CA THR A 210 -0.17 -29.26 -21.62
C THR A 210 -0.42 -28.58 -20.31
N ASP A 211 -1.25 -29.14 -19.43
CA ASP A 211 -1.70 -28.50 -18.21
C ASP A 211 -1.04 -29.08 -16.96
N LEU A 212 -0.94 -28.25 -15.92
CA LEU A 212 -0.52 -28.68 -14.59
C LEU A 212 -1.74 -28.71 -13.65
N VAL A 213 -2.09 -29.91 -13.19
CA VAL A 213 -3.18 -30.13 -12.25
C VAL A 213 -2.62 -30.32 -10.84
N LEU A 214 -3.14 -29.58 -9.89
CA LEU A 214 -2.71 -29.58 -8.50
C LEU A 214 -3.92 -29.84 -7.60
N SER A 215 -3.75 -30.74 -6.63
CA SER A 215 -4.72 -30.93 -5.53
C SER A 215 -4.21 -30.23 -4.31
N ILE A 216 -5.00 -29.34 -3.73
CA ILE A 216 -4.67 -28.52 -2.56
C ILE A 216 -5.72 -28.77 -1.49
N HIS A 217 -5.27 -29.19 -0.31
CA HIS A 217 -6.09 -29.25 0.88
C HIS A 217 -5.83 -28.03 1.75
N VAL A 218 -6.89 -27.38 2.21
CA VAL A 218 -6.81 -26.23 3.12
C VAL A 218 -7.62 -26.53 4.38
N GLU A 219 -7.06 -26.21 5.53
CA GLU A 219 -7.66 -26.40 6.85
C GLU A 219 -7.57 -25.13 7.70
N GLY A 220 -8.36 -25.05 8.78
CA GLY A 220 -8.35 -23.93 9.72
C GLY A 220 -9.15 -22.72 9.25
N ILE A 221 -10.10 -22.89 8.33
CA ILE A 221 -11.00 -21.85 7.84
C ILE A 221 -12.11 -21.61 8.87
N ARG A 222 -11.79 -20.82 9.89
CA ARG A 222 -12.69 -20.58 11.04
C ARG A 222 -13.77 -19.54 10.70
N LYS A 223 -14.93 -19.68 11.32
CA LYS A 223 -16.08 -18.75 11.14
C LYS A 223 -15.80 -17.34 11.69
N GLU A 224 -14.97 -17.25 12.71
CA GLU A 224 -14.60 -15.99 13.38
C GLU A 224 -13.67 -15.12 12.56
N LEU A 225 -13.04 -15.68 11.51
CA LEU A 225 -12.25 -14.89 10.56
C LEU A 225 -13.18 -14.01 9.72
N GLU A 226 -12.76 -12.81 9.38
CA GLU A 226 -13.45 -12.01 8.38
C GLU A 226 -13.30 -12.65 6.99
N GLU A 227 -12.09 -13.12 6.66
CA GLU A 227 -11.83 -13.95 5.48
C GLU A 227 -10.63 -14.87 5.71
N ALA A 228 -10.61 -15.98 5.00
CA ALA A 228 -9.47 -16.88 4.85
C ALA A 228 -9.02 -16.88 3.40
N LEU A 229 -7.75 -16.65 3.13
CA LEU A 229 -7.22 -16.51 1.77
C LEU A 229 -6.28 -17.66 1.42
N LEU A 230 -6.45 -18.22 0.23
CA LEU A 230 -5.43 -19.00 -0.48
C LEU A 230 -4.75 -18.06 -1.48
N ILE A 231 -3.43 -18.00 -1.44
CA ILE A 231 -2.61 -17.12 -2.27
C ILE A 231 -1.72 -18.02 -3.14
N LEU A 232 -1.96 -18.00 -4.44
CA LEU A 232 -1.23 -18.79 -5.42
C LEU A 232 -0.31 -17.90 -6.24
N ASN A 233 0.99 -18.15 -6.16
CA ASN A 233 1.95 -17.62 -7.11
C ASN A 233 2.18 -18.67 -8.17
N TYR A 234 1.64 -18.47 -9.37
CA TYR A 234 1.79 -19.37 -10.48
C TYR A 234 2.37 -18.65 -11.69
N GLU A 235 2.90 -19.41 -12.64
CA GLU A 235 3.32 -18.95 -13.94
C GLU A 235 2.61 -19.82 -14.98
N GLY A 236 1.79 -19.20 -15.82
CA GLY A 236 0.95 -19.84 -16.82
C GLY A 236 0.26 -18.79 -17.68
N GLU A 237 -0.62 -19.17 -18.57
CA GLU A 237 -1.50 -18.24 -19.29
C GLU A 237 -2.71 -17.88 -18.42
N SER A 238 -3.31 -18.92 -17.83
CA SER A 238 -4.43 -18.81 -16.90
C SER A 238 -4.38 -19.94 -15.88
N ALA A 239 -5.19 -19.81 -14.83
CA ALA A 239 -5.45 -20.88 -13.89
C ALA A 239 -6.94 -20.94 -13.56
N GLU A 240 -7.44 -22.15 -13.33
CA GLU A 240 -8.81 -22.45 -12.96
C GLU A 240 -8.84 -23.15 -11.60
N LEU A 241 -9.80 -22.82 -10.77
CA LEU A 241 -10.04 -23.45 -9.48
C LEU A 241 -11.35 -24.25 -9.51
N TYR A 242 -11.27 -25.48 -9.13
CA TYR A 242 -12.42 -26.38 -9.03
C TYR A 242 -12.61 -26.88 -7.61
N GLN A 243 -13.88 -27.02 -7.22
CA GLN A 243 -14.30 -27.74 -6.03
C GLN A 243 -15.47 -28.67 -6.41
N ASP A 244 -15.42 -29.93 -5.97
CA ASP A 244 -16.44 -30.95 -6.26
C ASP A 244 -16.77 -31.05 -7.77
N GLY A 245 -15.78 -30.90 -8.63
CA GLY A 245 -15.90 -30.95 -10.09
C GLY A 245 -16.55 -29.71 -10.73
N ARG A 246 -16.79 -28.65 -9.97
CA ARG A 246 -17.34 -27.38 -10.47
C ARG A 246 -16.26 -26.31 -10.51
N LEU A 247 -16.18 -25.54 -11.59
CA LEU A 247 -15.39 -24.34 -11.67
C LEU A 247 -15.95 -23.30 -10.70
N VAL A 248 -15.12 -22.83 -9.75
CA VAL A 248 -15.50 -21.84 -8.72
C VAL A 248 -14.80 -20.50 -8.89
N ALA A 249 -13.63 -20.48 -9.52
CA ALA A 249 -12.91 -19.27 -9.85
C ALA A 249 -11.91 -19.51 -10.97
N ASP A 250 -11.50 -18.45 -11.66
CA ASP A 250 -10.44 -18.46 -12.67
C ASP A 250 -9.61 -17.17 -12.60
N SER A 251 -8.42 -17.19 -13.17
CA SER A 251 -7.51 -16.05 -13.23
C SER A 251 -6.64 -16.09 -14.46
N PHE A 252 -6.51 -14.96 -15.13
CA PHE A 252 -5.46 -14.74 -16.13
C PHE A 252 -4.15 -14.33 -15.45
N TYR A 253 -3.05 -14.84 -15.95
CA TYR A 253 -1.73 -14.50 -15.42
C TYR A 253 -1.38 -13.03 -15.72
N THR A 254 -1.07 -12.28 -14.68
CA THR A 254 -0.66 -10.87 -14.77
C THR A 254 0.73 -10.63 -14.19
N GLY A 255 1.39 -11.67 -13.68
CA GLY A 255 2.64 -11.57 -12.91
C GLY A 255 2.40 -11.30 -11.42
N GLN A 256 1.14 -11.17 -10.99
CA GLN A 256 0.74 -10.99 -9.59
C GLN A 256 0.24 -12.31 -9.00
N SER A 257 0.21 -12.38 -7.67
CA SER A 257 -0.40 -13.50 -6.95
C SER A 257 -1.90 -13.55 -7.21
N TRP A 258 -2.45 -14.74 -7.35
CA TRP A 258 -3.88 -14.97 -7.37
C TRP A 258 -4.39 -15.21 -5.94
N GLU A 259 -5.28 -14.37 -5.46
CA GLU A 259 -5.86 -14.44 -4.13
C GLU A 259 -7.30 -14.94 -4.21
N ILE A 260 -7.62 -15.96 -3.42
CA ILE A 260 -8.89 -16.66 -3.43
C ILE A 260 -9.48 -16.64 -2.03
N GLY A 261 -10.70 -16.09 -1.88
CA GLY A 261 -11.48 -16.17 -0.65
C GLY A 261 -11.99 -17.61 -0.43
N LEU A 262 -11.81 -18.11 0.78
CA LEU A 262 -12.09 -19.51 1.10
C LEU A 262 -13.34 -19.72 1.93
N LYS A 263 -13.91 -18.69 2.56
CA LYS A 263 -15.08 -18.85 3.47
C LYS A 263 -16.27 -19.50 2.81
N GLU A 264 -16.58 -19.11 1.58
CA GLU A 264 -17.68 -19.66 0.80
C GLU A 264 -17.40 -21.08 0.28
N LEU A 265 -16.13 -21.49 0.25
CA LEU A 265 -15.69 -22.81 -0.23
C LEU A 265 -15.50 -23.81 0.91
N ALA A 266 -15.63 -23.37 2.17
CA ALA A 266 -15.29 -24.19 3.33
C ALA A 266 -16.44 -25.12 3.72
N HIS A 267 -16.13 -26.41 3.88
CA HIS A 267 -16.98 -27.41 4.53
C HIS A 267 -16.30 -27.86 5.83
N GLN A 268 -16.96 -27.64 6.99
CA GLN A 268 -16.40 -28.02 8.31
C GLN A 268 -15.00 -27.45 8.58
N GLN A 269 -14.74 -26.20 8.15
CA GLN A 269 -13.46 -25.46 8.28
C GLN A 269 -12.33 -25.98 7.37
N GLU A 270 -12.63 -26.80 6.38
CA GLU A 270 -11.68 -27.35 5.42
C GLU A 270 -12.18 -27.15 3.98
N ALA A 271 -11.27 -27.20 3.01
CA ALA A 271 -11.59 -27.20 1.59
C ALA A 271 -10.60 -28.09 0.83
N ASP A 272 -11.14 -28.96 -0.04
CA ASP A 272 -10.37 -29.72 -1.02
C ASP A 272 -10.57 -29.07 -2.40
N LEU A 273 -9.48 -28.62 -2.98
CA LEU A 273 -9.46 -27.79 -4.18
C LEU A 273 -8.58 -28.41 -5.26
N ILE A 274 -8.99 -28.26 -6.51
CA ILE A 274 -8.18 -28.62 -7.67
C ILE A 274 -7.87 -27.34 -8.44
N VAL A 275 -6.59 -27.10 -8.68
CA VAL A 275 -6.11 -25.98 -9.49
C VAL A 275 -5.54 -26.53 -10.79
N VAL A 276 -6.02 -26.01 -11.90
CA VAL A 276 -5.49 -26.32 -13.25
C VAL A 276 -4.78 -25.09 -13.77
N ILE A 277 -3.49 -25.21 -14.07
CA ILE A 277 -2.68 -24.13 -14.64
C ILE A 277 -2.44 -24.45 -16.12
N HIS A 278 -2.87 -23.56 -17.00
CA HIS A 278 -2.66 -23.62 -18.42
C HIS A 278 -1.34 -22.97 -18.82
N PRO A 279 -0.56 -23.58 -19.74
CA PRO A 279 0.78 -23.08 -20.07
C PRO A 279 0.74 -21.79 -20.86
N LEU A 280 1.49 -20.80 -20.42
CA LEU A 280 1.84 -19.62 -21.20
C LEU A 280 2.87 -20.01 -22.25
N LYS A 281 2.57 -19.78 -23.52
CA LYS A 281 3.48 -19.99 -24.65
C LYS A 281 4.24 -18.71 -24.96
N GLU A 282 5.50 -18.83 -25.36
CA GLU A 282 6.32 -17.67 -25.77
C GLU A 282 5.70 -16.92 -26.97
N SER A 283 4.92 -17.64 -27.80
CA SER A 283 4.20 -17.08 -28.95
C SER A 283 2.83 -16.48 -28.59
N ALA A 284 2.43 -16.48 -27.32
CA ALA A 284 1.16 -15.89 -26.92
C ALA A 284 1.16 -14.38 -27.21
N GLY A 285 0.13 -13.92 -27.89
CA GLY A 285 -0.04 -12.51 -28.26
C GLY A 285 -0.52 -11.62 -27.10
N ILE A 286 -0.05 -11.89 -25.88
CA ILE A 286 -0.43 -11.16 -24.67
C ILE A 286 0.68 -10.19 -24.25
N TYR A 287 0.28 -9.12 -23.59
CA TYR A 287 1.20 -8.17 -23.00
C TYR A 287 1.39 -8.47 -21.51
N LEU A 288 2.63 -8.72 -21.10
CA LEU A 288 3.02 -8.86 -19.70
C LEU A 288 4.10 -7.84 -19.35
N GLU A 289 3.98 -7.23 -18.20
CA GLU A 289 4.99 -6.30 -17.70
C GLU A 289 6.32 -7.01 -17.44
N LYS A 290 6.25 -8.21 -16.88
CA LYS A 290 7.40 -9.07 -16.66
C LYS A 290 7.05 -10.49 -17.07
N TRP A 291 7.74 -11.00 -18.08
CA TRP A 291 7.57 -12.37 -18.51
C TRP A 291 8.21 -13.34 -17.52
N PRO A 292 7.57 -14.51 -17.26
CA PRO A 292 8.17 -15.57 -16.48
C PRO A 292 9.35 -16.21 -17.22
N VAL A 293 10.18 -16.94 -16.48
CA VAL A 293 11.27 -17.71 -17.11
C VAL A 293 10.69 -18.86 -17.94
N MET A 294 10.87 -18.80 -19.24
CA MET A 294 10.38 -19.82 -20.17
C MET A 294 11.31 -21.05 -20.16
N LYS A 295 10.72 -22.26 -20.11
CA LYS A 295 11.41 -23.53 -20.34
C LYS A 295 10.78 -24.20 -21.54
N HIS A 296 11.58 -24.55 -22.55
CA HIS A 296 11.10 -25.13 -23.80
C HIS A 296 9.95 -24.31 -24.43
N HIS A 297 10.11 -22.95 -24.48
CA HIS A 297 9.16 -21.99 -25.05
C HIS A 297 7.81 -21.92 -24.35
N ARG A 298 7.73 -22.36 -23.10
CA ARG A 298 6.52 -22.29 -22.26
C ARG A 298 6.83 -22.06 -20.78
N ALA A 299 5.87 -21.53 -20.06
CA ALA A 299 5.84 -21.48 -18.60
C ALA A 299 4.54 -22.10 -18.09
N CYS A 300 4.64 -23.10 -17.21
CA CYS A 300 3.51 -23.74 -16.54
C CYS A 300 4.00 -24.31 -15.22
N ARG A 301 3.82 -23.55 -14.13
CA ARG A 301 4.25 -24.00 -12.81
C ARG A 301 3.56 -23.26 -11.67
N LEU A 302 3.42 -23.94 -10.55
CA LEU A 302 3.17 -23.31 -9.26
C LEU A 302 4.52 -22.92 -8.64
N VAL A 303 4.70 -21.65 -8.31
CA VAL A 303 5.90 -21.13 -7.62
C VAL A 303 5.79 -21.39 -6.14
N ASN A 304 4.68 -20.96 -5.53
CA ASN A 304 4.31 -21.30 -4.15
C ASN A 304 2.78 -21.19 -3.94
N ALA A 305 2.33 -21.78 -2.83
CA ALA A 305 0.99 -21.59 -2.29
C ALA A 305 1.13 -21.19 -0.81
N GLU A 306 0.45 -20.13 -0.44
CA GLU A 306 0.44 -19.58 0.93
C GLU A 306 -0.99 -19.32 1.37
N THR A 307 -1.17 -19.09 2.66
CA THR A 307 -2.45 -18.69 3.24
C THR A 307 -2.32 -17.41 4.03
N ALA A 308 -3.40 -16.65 4.09
CA ALA A 308 -3.54 -15.53 5.01
C ALA A 308 -4.93 -15.57 5.66
N ALA A 309 -5.02 -14.97 6.84
CA ALA A 309 -6.30 -14.70 7.50
C ALA A 309 -6.54 -13.19 7.53
N ILE A 310 -7.77 -12.77 7.33
CA ILE A 310 -8.22 -11.42 7.64
C ILE A 310 -8.99 -11.50 8.95
N VAL A 311 -8.50 -10.76 9.94
CA VAL A 311 -9.02 -10.79 11.31
C VAL A 311 -9.45 -9.39 11.71
N GLN A 312 -10.61 -9.29 12.34
CA GLN A 312 -11.07 -8.04 12.91
C GLN A 312 -10.36 -7.76 14.24
N VAL A 313 -9.88 -6.52 14.41
CA VAL A 313 -9.25 -5.99 15.61
C VAL A 313 -10.10 -4.82 16.13
N GLU A 314 -10.36 -4.79 17.43
CA GLU A 314 -11.18 -3.75 18.10
C GLU A 314 -10.34 -2.81 18.97
#